data_39e71265e3e8a0bc879bfd8fff791d3b
#
_entry.id   39e71265e3e8a0bc879bfd8fff791d3b
#
_cell.length_a   1.000
_cell.length_b   1.000
_cell.length_c   1.000
_cell.angle_alpha   90.00
_cell.angle_beta   90.00
_cell.angle_gamma   90.00
#
_symmetry.space_group_name_H-M   'P 1'
#
loop_
_entity.id
_entity.type
_entity.pdbx_description
1 polymer ?
#
loop_
_entity_poly.entity_id
_entity_poly.type
_entity_poly.pdbx_seq_one_letter_code
_entity_poly.pdbx_strand_id
1 'polypeptide(L)'
;RLLLATETDLRAEEILHLYARRWGIEPLFHNLKRWWGANNLWQQKRIVLELWMQIRSTAWTLVQLLSLVAEESFPIDVVAPWRDKQPLTGGLVAQWLRMEFTGLAFRDSLNRKSSIFTFPKQRGDPRLRV
;
A
#
# COMPACT_ATOMS: atom_id res chain seq x y z
N ARG A 1 -19.68 -1.86 28.25
CA ARG A 1 -18.27 -2.25 28.41
C ARG A 1 -17.66 -1.40 29.51
N LEU A 2 -16.90 -2.01 30.41
CA LEU A 2 -16.20 -1.33 31.50
C LEU A 2 -14.78 -1.00 30.96
N LEU A 3 -14.34 0.26 31.15
CA LEU A 3 -12.99 0.71 30.85
C LEU A 3 -12.32 1.03 32.17
N LEU A 4 -11.12 0.50 32.38
CA LEU A 4 -10.29 0.76 33.54
C LEU A 4 -9.05 1.55 33.06
N ALA A 5 -8.80 2.68 33.71
CA ALA A 5 -7.56 3.43 33.58
C ALA A 5 -6.74 3.27 34.86
N THR A 6 -5.46 3.07 34.74
CA THR A 6 -4.50 3.03 35.85
C THR A 6 -4.07 4.43 36.29
N GLU A 7 -4.28 5.41 35.46
CA GLU A 7 -4.00 6.81 35.73
C GLU A 7 -5.23 7.48 36.33
N THR A 8 -5.10 8.02 37.52
CA THR A 8 -6.23 8.57 38.30
C THR A 8 -6.57 10.01 37.92
N ASP A 9 -5.68 10.70 37.22
CA ASP A 9 -5.83 12.12 36.86
C ASP A 9 -6.60 12.34 35.57
N LEU A 10 -6.89 11.27 34.83
CA LEU A 10 -7.61 11.35 33.56
C LEU A 10 -9.12 11.46 33.78
N ARG A 11 -9.73 12.41 33.09
CA ARG A 11 -11.20 12.54 33.06
C ARG A 11 -11.81 11.42 32.25
N ALA A 12 -13.04 11.04 32.54
CA ALA A 12 -13.76 9.97 31.83
C ALA A 12 -13.82 10.19 30.30
N GLU A 13 -13.97 11.42 29.85
CA GLU A 13 -13.97 11.79 28.44
C GLU A 13 -12.62 11.55 27.76
N GLU A 14 -11.52 11.84 28.46
CA GLU A 14 -10.16 11.61 27.95
C GLU A 14 -9.86 10.12 27.83
N ILE A 15 -10.32 9.32 28.78
CA ILE A 15 -10.22 7.85 28.73
C ILE A 15 -10.97 7.30 27.52
N LEU A 16 -12.18 7.81 27.24
CA LEU A 16 -12.95 7.42 26.07
C LEU A 16 -12.25 7.80 24.77
N HIS A 17 -11.68 9.00 24.69
CA HIS A 17 -10.91 9.45 23.53
C HIS A 17 -9.65 8.60 23.31
N LEU A 18 -8.90 8.30 24.35
CA LEU A 18 -7.73 7.43 24.26
C LEU A 18 -8.11 6.02 23.81
N TYR A 19 -9.19 5.49 24.35
CA TYR A 19 -9.69 4.18 23.95
C TYR A 19 -10.18 4.15 22.50
N ALA A 20 -10.84 5.20 22.04
CA ALA A 20 -11.30 5.31 20.65
C ALA A 20 -10.12 5.29 19.65
N ARG A 21 -8.98 5.91 19.99
CA ARG A 21 -7.77 5.88 19.17
C ARG A 21 -7.21 4.46 18.98
N ARG A 22 -7.42 3.55 19.91
CA ARG A 22 -7.01 2.14 19.79
C ARG A 22 -7.62 1.46 18.57
N TRP A 23 -8.83 1.83 18.18
CA TRP A 23 -9.49 1.27 17.00
C TRP A 23 -8.77 1.57 15.68
N GLY A 24 -7.93 2.60 15.64
CA GLY A 24 -7.12 2.89 14.47
C GLY A 24 -6.14 1.78 14.09
N ILE A 25 -5.76 0.92 15.04
CA ILE A 25 -4.84 -0.21 14.81
C ILE A 25 -5.51 -1.30 13.96
N GLU A 26 -6.79 -1.57 14.18
CA GLU A 26 -7.49 -2.66 13.47
C GLU A 26 -7.63 -2.38 11.95
N PRO A 27 -8.10 -1.20 11.52
CA PRO A 27 -8.06 -0.81 10.11
C PRO A 27 -6.65 -0.81 9.51
N LEU A 28 -5.62 -0.41 10.27
CA LEU A 28 -4.24 -0.45 9.82
C LEU A 28 -3.81 -1.88 9.46
N PHE A 29 -4.01 -2.83 10.37
CA PHE A 29 -3.69 -4.24 10.10
C PHE A 29 -4.53 -4.83 8.98
N HIS A 30 -5.82 -4.50 8.92
CA HIS A 30 -6.68 -4.92 7.83
C HIS A 30 -6.16 -4.45 6.47
N ASN A 31 -5.80 -3.18 6.37
CA ASN A 31 -5.27 -2.57 5.17
C ASN A 31 -3.92 -3.19 4.76
N LEU A 32 -3.00 -3.35 5.72
CA LEU A 32 -1.70 -4.00 5.47
C LEU A 32 -1.85 -5.43 4.95
N LYS A 33 -2.78 -6.20 5.50
CA LYS A 33 -3.01 -7.58 5.08
C LYS A 33 -3.72 -7.67 3.73
N ARG A 34 -4.78 -6.90 3.53
CA ARG A 34 -5.69 -7.07 2.40
C ARG A 34 -5.29 -6.28 1.17
N TRP A 35 -4.90 -5.02 1.35
CA TRP A 35 -4.58 -4.12 0.23
C TRP A 35 -3.09 -4.08 -0.09
N TRP A 36 -2.25 -4.19 0.92
CA TRP A 36 -0.80 -4.12 0.77
C TRP A 36 -0.12 -5.48 0.71
N GLY A 37 -0.90 -6.56 0.75
CA GLY A 37 -0.41 -7.91 0.52
C GLY A 37 0.64 -8.37 1.51
N ALA A 38 0.53 -7.96 2.79
CA ALA A 38 1.46 -8.41 3.82
C ALA A 38 1.51 -9.94 3.93
N ASN A 39 0.40 -10.61 3.62
CA ASN A 39 0.29 -12.07 3.64
C ASN A 39 0.67 -12.74 2.30
N ASN A 40 1.01 -11.97 1.26
CA ASN A 40 1.26 -12.53 -0.08
C ASN A 40 2.69 -13.02 -0.27
N LEU A 41 3.49 -13.04 0.78
CA LEU A 41 4.83 -13.60 0.75
C LEU A 41 4.79 -15.06 1.19
N TRP A 42 5.21 -15.94 0.32
CA TRP A 42 5.33 -17.38 0.59
C TRP A 42 6.75 -17.83 0.97
N GLN A 43 7.70 -16.90 1.00
CA GLN A 43 9.04 -17.12 1.51
C GLN A 43 9.02 -17.20 3.04
N GLN A 44 9.69 -18.23 3.61
CA GLN A 44 9.71 -18.45 5.06
C GLN A 44 11.00 -17.99 5.75
N LYS A 45 11.96 -17.48 4.99
CA LYS A 45 13.21 -16.96 5.58
C LYS A 45 12.92 -15.71 6.39
N ARG A 46 13.30 -15.69 7.66
CA ARG A 46 13.05 -14.59 8.59
C ARG A 46 13.48 -13.24 8.05
N ILE A 47 14.70 -13.14 7.52
CA ILE A 47 15.23 -11.89 6.95
C ILE A 47 14.37 -11.35 5.81
N VAL A 48 13.82 -12.22 4.97
CA VAL A 48 12.95 -11.83 3.85
C VAL A 48 11.60 -11.33 4.36
N LEU A 49 11.06 -11.98 5.39
CA LEU A 49 9.82 -11.55 6.03
C LEU A 49 9.98 -10.17 6.69
N GLU A 50 11.07 -9.96 7.41
CA GLU A 50 11.37 -8.69 8.07
C GLU A 50 11.50 -7.56 7.04
N LEU A 51 12.29 -7.75 5.98
CA LEU A 51 12.44 -6.79 4.89
C LEU A 51 11.12 -6.51 4.17
N TRP A 52 10.34 -7.54 3.90
CA TRP A 52 9.03 -7.43 3.27
C TRP A 52 8.09 -6.55 4.10
N MET A 53 8.01 -6.82 5.40
CA MET A 53 7.18 -6.04 6.31
C MET A 53 7.65 -4.59 6.42
N GLN A 54 8.96 -4.34 6.48
CA GLN A 54 9.51 -3.00 6.51
C GLN A 54 9.17 -2.21 5.24
N ILE A 55 9.37 -2.79 4.06
CA ILE A 55 9.05 -2.15 2.79
C ILE A 55 7.55 -1.83 2.71
N ARG A 56 6.69 -2.76 3.09
CA ARG A 56 5.24 -2.56 3.06
C ARG A 56 4.78 -1.50 4.05
N SER A 57 5.31 -1.51 5.25
CA SER A 57 4.98 -0.51 6.28
C SER A 57 5.46 0.88 5.86
N THR A 58 6.66 0.99 5.31
CA THR A 58 7.18 2.27 4.79
C THR A 58 6.33 2.79 3.63
N ALA A 59 6.03 1.94 2.66
CA ALA A 59 5.18 2.33 1.53
C ALA A 59 3.78 2.78 2.00
N TRP A 60 3.20 2.06 2.96
CA TRP A 60 1.93 2.45 3.58
C TRP A 60 2.03 3.83 4.25
N THR A 61 3.05 4.06 5.05
CA THR A 61 3.27 5.34 5.73
C THR A 61 3.40 6.49 4.73
N LEU A 62 4.19 6.31 3.67
CA LEU A 62 4.35 7.31 2.61
C LEU A 62 3.02 7.64 1.93
N VAL A 63 2.22 6.64 1.62
CA VAL A 63 0.91 6.85 0.99
C VAL A 63 -0.06 7.56 1.94
N GLN A 64 -0.02 7.27 3.24
CA GLN A 64 -0.81 8.02 4.23
C GLN A 64 -0.35 9.48 4.33
N LEU A 65 0.94 9.74 4.36
CA LEU A 65 1.47 11.11 4.36
C LEU A 65 1.07 11.85 3.09
N LEU A 66 1.17 11.21 1.93
CA LEU A 66 0.72 11.80 0.67
C LEU A 66 -0.76 12.14 0.70
N SER A 67 -1.62 11.32 1.32
CA SER A 67 -3.04 11.63 1.42
C SER A 67 -3.33 12.89 2.26
N LEU A 68 -2.45 13.23 3.21
CA LEU A 68 -2.59 14.45 4.01
C LEU A 68 -2.10 15.71 3.29
N VAL A 69 -1.08 15.56 2.43
CA VAL A 69 -0.43 16.70 1.76
C VAL A 69 -1.09 17.01 0.42
N ALA A 70 -1.61 16.01 -0.28
CA ALA A 70 -2.09 16.13 -1.65
C ALA A 70 -3.60 16.39 -1.75
N GLU A 71 -4.31 16.63 -0.64
CA GLU A 71 -5.78 16.70 -0.61
C GLU A 71 -6.35 17.70 -1.61
N GLU A 72 -5.73 18.86 -1.76
CA GLU A 72 -6.21 19.92 -2.66
C GLU A 72 -5.90 19.66 -4.15
N SER A 73 -4.85 18.92 -4.45
CA SER A 73 -4.37 18.71 -5.82
C SER A 73 -4.67 17.30 -6.37
N PHE A 74 -5.33 16.47 -5.58
CA PHE A 74 -5.58 15.09 -5.94
C PHE A 74 -6.75 14.96 -6.94
N PRO A 75 -6.58 14.22 -8.07
CA PRO A 75 -7.62 14.05 -9.08
C PRO A 75 -8.69 13.05 -8.63
N ILE A 76 -9.47 13.43 -7.62
CA ILE A 76 -10.48 12.55 -7.01
C ILE A 76 -11.56 12.14 -8.00
N ASP A 77 -11.91 13.02 -8.91
CA ASP A 77 -12.93 12.81 -9.94
C ASP A 77 -12.55 11.67 -10.90
N VAL A 78 -11.25 11.46 -11.10
CA VAL A 78 -10.74 10.39 -11.97
C VAL A 78 -10.68 9.07 -11.23
N VAL A 79 -10.22 9.10 -9.97
CA VAL A 79 -9.97 7.88 -9.18
C VAL A 79 -11.22 7.35 -8.51
N ALA A 80 -12.09 8.22 -8.06
CA ALA A 80 -13.30 7.88 -7.33
C ALA A 80 -14.44 8.89 -7.59
N PRO A 81 -15.00 8.93 -8.79
CA PRO A 81 -16.02 9.92 -9.18
C PRO A 81 -17.31 9.85 -8.34
N TRP A 82 -17.52 8.76 -7.63
CA TRP A 82 -18.67 8.58 -6.73
C TRP A 82 -18.46 9.17 -5.33
N ARG A 83 -17.25 9.67 -5.02
CA ARG A 83 -16.91 10.24 -3.71
C ARG A 83 -17.02 11.75 -3.76
N ASP A 84 -18.12 12.26 -3.27
CA ASP A 84 -18.29 13.71 -3.08
C ASP A 84 -17.91 14.10 -1.65
N LYS A 85 -17.07 15.13 -1.51
CA LYS A 85 -16.71 15.80 -0.23
C LYS A 85 -16.17 14.93 0.91
N GLN A 86 -15.71 13.72 0.62
CA GLN A 86 -15.09 12.88 1.61
C GLN A 86 -13.57 13.09 1.63
N PRO A 87 -12.90 13.01 2.79
CA PRO A 87 -11.47 13.23 2.89
C PRO A 87 -10.69 12.21 2.05
N LEU A 88 -9.57 12.66 1.50
CA LEU A 88 -8.66 11.81 0.76
C LEU A 88 -8.11 10.72 1.68
N THR A 89 -8.08 9.48 1.20
CA THR A 89 -7.56 8.35 1.95
C THR A 89 -6.32 7.77 1.27
N GLY A 90 -5.40 7.22 2.05
CA GLY A 90 -4.22 6.55 1.51
C GLY A 90 -4.55 5.43 0.52
N GLY A 91 -5.71 4.77 0.66
CA GLY A 91 -6.17 3.77 -0.31
C GLY A 91 -6.43 4.35 -1.70
N LEU A 92 -7.02 5.54 -1.79
CA LEU A 92 -7.24 6.24 -3.06
C LEU A 92 -5.93 6.70 -3.69
N VAL A 93 -5.02 7.23 -2.87
CA VAL A 93 -3.67 7.61 -3.32
C VAL A 93 -2.92 6.38 -3.87
N ALA A 94 -2.99 5.25 -3.18
CA ALA A 94 -2.38 4.00 -3.66
C ALA A 94 -2.99 3.54 -4.99
N GLN A 95 -4.29 3.65 -5.15
CA GLN A 95 -4.98 3.32 -6.39
C GLN A 95 -4.55 4.24 -7.54
N TRP A 96 -4.49 5.54 -7.30
CA TRP A 96 -4.01 6.50 -8.28
C TRP A 96 -2.56 6.24 -8.70
N LEU A 97 -1.66 6.08 -7.74
CA LEU A 97 -0.26 5.74 -8.02
C LEU A 97 -0.14 4.47 -8.86
N ARG A 98 -0.94 3.46 -8.55
CA ARG A 98 -0.97 2.23 -9.34
C ARG A 98 -1.38 2.49 -10.79
N MET A 99 -2.38 3.32 -11.03
CA MET A 99 -2.83 3.70 -12.37
C MET A 99 -1.72 4.46 -13.12
N GLU A 100 -1.09 5.44 -12.48
CA GLU A 100 0.00 6.23 -13.06
C GLU A 100 1.21 5.35 -13.41
N PHE A 101 1.68 4.52 -12.48
CA PHE A 101 2.81 3.62 -12.75
C PHE A 101 2.49 2.59 -13.84
N THR A 102 1.27 2.09 -13.90
CA THR A 102 0.86 1.19 -14.98
C THR A 102 0.82 1.93 -16.31
N GLY A 103 0.28 3.15 -16.33
CA GLY A 103 0.25 4.01 -17.52
C GLY A 103 1.65 4.39 -18.02
N LEU A 104 2.57 4.73 -17.11
CA LEU A 104 3.96 5.04 -17.45
C LEU A 104 4.68 3.81 -18.02
N ALA A 105 4.54 2.66 -17.38
CA ALA A 105 5.13 1.41 -17.87
C ALA A 105 4.61 1.02 -19.26
N PHE A 106 3.33 1.26 -19.54
CA PHE A 106 2.74 1.03 -20.83
C PHE A 106 3.25 2.03 -21.88
N ARG A 107 3.32 3.33 -21.57
CA ARG A 107 3.89 4.36 -22.46
C ARG A 107 5.36 4.07 -22.77
N ASP A 108 6.15 3.71 -21.78
CA ASP A 108 7.55 3.34 -21.96
C ASP A 108 7.72 2.10 -22.83
N SER A 109 6.86 1.09 -22.68
CA SER A 109 6.90 -0.10 -23.53
C SER A 109 6.49 0.19 -24.97
N LEU A 110 5.58 1.14 -25.20
CA LEU A 110 5.21 1.62 -26.54
C LEU A 110 6.31 2.47 -27.17
N ASN A 111 6.98 3.33 -26.39
CA ASN A 111 8.04 4.22 -26.86
C ASN A 111 9.37 3.48 -27.03
N ARG A 112 9.62 2.41 -26.32
CA ARG A 112 10.74 1.50 -26.57
C ARG A 112 10.46 0.63 -27.78
N LYS A 113 10.37 1.26 -28.93
CA LYS A 113 10.66 0.55 -30.17
C LYS A 113 12.10 0.08 -30.08
N SER A 114 12.23 -1.18 -29.76
CA SER A 114 13.43 -2.01 -29.97
C SER A 114 14.67 -1.68 -29.13
N SER A 115 15.32 -2.71 -28.76
CA SER A 115 16.74 -2.97 -28.66
C SER A 115 17.38 -3.21 -27.29
N ILE A 116 16.67 -3.25 -26.19
CA ILE A 116 17.37 -3.55 -24.92
C ILE A 116 16.93 -4.87 -24.24
N PHE A 117 15.85 -5.48 -24.68
CA PHE A 117 15.50 -6.84 -24.26
C PHE A 117 15.44 -7.80 -25.45
N THR A 118 16.59 -8.01 -26.10
CA THR A 118 16.82 -9.30 -26.73
C THR A 118 16.99 -10.30 -25.61
N PHE A 119 15.92 -11.03 -25.30
CA PHE A 119 16.05 -12.25 -24.54
C PHE A 119 17.14 -13.08 -25.20
N PRO A 120 18.18 -13.50 -24.48
CA PRO A 120 19.16 -14.43 -25.05
C PRO A 120 18.35 -15.61 -25.57
N LYS A 121 18.46 -15.85 -26.89
CA LYS A 121 17.82 -16.97 -27.55
C LYS A 121 18.15 -18.19 -26.72
N GLN A 122 17.16 -18.81 -26.08
CA GLN A 122 17.37 -20.03 -25.31
C GLN A 122 18.11 -20.99 -26.27
N ARG A 123 19.37 -21.26 -26.01
CA ARG A 123 20.07 -22.35 -26.66
C ARG A 123 19.27 -23.59 -26.32
N GLY A 124 18.63 -24.15 -27.32
CA GLY A 124 17.85 -25.37 -27.18
C GLY A 124 18.71 -26.38 -26.42
N ASP A 125 18.18 -26.96 -25.38
CA ASP A 125 18.86 -28.00 -24.61
C ASP A 125 19.27 -29.11 -25.59
N PRO A 126 20.58 -29.41 -25.77
CA PRO A 126 21.02 -30.43 -26.71
C PRO A 126 20.53 -31.84 -26.34
N ARG A 127 19.90 -32.03 -25.19
CA ARG A 127 19.34 -33.29 -24.72
C ARG A 127 17.95 -33.64 -25.24
N LEU A 128 17.32 -32.75 -25.99
CA LEU A 128 16.00 -32.96 -26.58
C LEU A 128 16.06 -33.35 -28.07
N ARG A 129 17.18 -33.83 -28.57
CA ARG A 129 17.25 -34.50 -29.88
C ARG A 129 17.28 -36.00 -29.67
N VAL A 130 16.13 -36.63 -29.71
CA VAL A 130 15.93 -38.04 -30.01
C VAL A 130 15.32 -38.12 -31.39
#